data_4a9eb0b25702d9ba7bf9900b14b021ca
#
_entry.id   4a9eb0b25702d9ba7bf9900b14b021ca
#
_cell.length_a   1.000
_cell.length_b   1.000
_cell.length_c   1.000
_cell.angle_alpha   90.00
_cell.angle_beta   90.00
_cell.angle_gamma   90.00
#
_symmetry.space_group_name_H-M   'P 1'
#
loop_
_entity.id
_entity.type
_entity.pdbx_description
1 polymer ?
#
loop_
_entity_poly.entity_id
_entity_poly.type
_entity_poly.pdbx_seq_one_letter_code
_entity_poly.pdbx_strand_id
1 'polypeptide(L)'
;MTDPRLDPDLLAAGEDTRNVVDRYRFWRHEAIVADLDARRHPFHVAVENWEHDLNIGTVVRNANAFLAAEVHIVGRRRWNRRGAMVTDRYQHVRHHATLAAFAAWAGERDVPVIGIDNLPGALAIDSYELPERCALLFGQEGPGLSPAARELAVAVLAIRQFGSTRSINAAAASAIAMHEWVRRHDAI
;
A
#
# COMPACT_ATOMS: atom_id res chain seq x y z
N MET A 1 -36.42 1.68 -12.14
CA MET A 1 -35.73 1.21 -10.93
C MET A 1 -34.45 2.02 -10.81
N THR A 2 -34.26 2.73 -9.74
CA THR A 2 -33.01 3.47 -9.46
C THR A 2 -31.87 2.46 -9.20
N ASP A 3 -30.70 2.70 -9.74
CA ASP A 3 -29.50 1.86 -9.51
C ASP A 3 -29.23 1.74 -8.00
N PRO A 4 -29.20 0.52 -7.41
CA PRO A 4 -29.04 0.32 -5.97
C PRO A 4 -27.67 0.76 -5.45
N ARG A 5 -26.70 1.00 -6.33
CA ARG A 5 -25.38 1.53 -5.98
C ARG A 5 -25.40 3.02 -5.62
N LEU A 6 -26.41 3.76 -6.07
CA LEU A 6 -26.50 5.19 -5.88
C LEU A 6 -26.91 5.57 -4.45
N ASP A 7 -26.30 6.62 -3.93
CA ASP A 7 -26.57 7.19 -2.63
C ASP A 7 -27.68 8.25 -2.77
N PRO A 8 -28.85 8.04 -2.16
CA PRO A 8 -29.98 8.96 -2.30
C PRO A 8 -29.71 10.34 -1.71
N ASP A 9 -28.86 10.42 -0.66
CA ASP A 9 -28.56 11.70 -0.02
C ASP A 9 -27.63 12.54 -0.91
N LEU A 10 -26.64 11.93 -1.53
CA LEU A 10 -25.78 12.60 -2.51
C LEU A 10 -26.56 13.05 -3.75
N LEU A 11 -27.47 12.21 -4.22
CA LEU A 11 -28.35 12.57 -5.35
C LEU A 11 -29.26 13.75 -5.01
N ALA A 12 -29.82 13.78 -3.80
CA ALA A 12 -30.66 14.89 -3.33
C ALA A 12 -29.85 16.19 -3.16
N ALA A 13 -28.57 16.08 -2.76
CA ALA A 13 -27.66 17.22 -2.66
C ALA A 13 -27.26 17.78 -4.04
N GLY A 14 -27.34 16.98 -5.09
CA GLY A 14 -26.97 17.37 -6.45
C GLY A 14 -25.46 17.51 -6.69
N GLU A 15 -24.64 17.19 -5.69
CA GLU A 15 -23.17 17.25 -5.77
C GLU A 15 -22.49 16.11 -5.01
N ASP A 16 -21.32 15.71 -5.49
CA ASP A 16 -20.44 14.77 -4.82
C ASP A 16 -19.01 15.32 -4.79
N THR A 17 -18.60 15.81 -3.63
CA THR A 17 -17.28 16.43 -3.39
C THR A 17 -16.21 15.43 -2.95
N ARG A 18 -16.53 14.12 -2.88
CA ARG A 18 -15.58 13.08 -2.47
C ARG A 18 -14.46 12.93 -3.51
N ASN A 19 -13.26 12.59 -3.02
CA ASN A 19 -12.10 12.30 -3.87
C ASN A 19 -12.22 10.90 -4.48
N VAL A 20 -13.10 10.74 -5.46
CA VAL A 20 -13.35 9.51 -6.20
C VAL A 20 -13.31 9.77 -7.70
N VAL A 21 -12.99 8.73 -8.49
CA VAL A 21 -13.08 8.83 -9.96
C VAL A 21 -14.54 9.00 -10.40
N ASP A 22 -14.76 9.57 -11.58
CA ASP A 22 -16.09 9.96 -12.04
C ASP A 22 -17.12 8.81 -12.05
N ARG A 23 -16.69 7.60 -12.38
CA ARG A 23 -17.57 6.42 -12.38
C ARG A 23 -18.17 6.07 -11.01
N TYR A 24 -17.54 6.54 -9.90
CA TYR A 24 -18.01 6.31 -8.54
C TYR A 24 -18.79 7.48 -7.97
N ARG A 25 -18.95 8.57 -8.72
CA ARG A 25 -19.75 9.69 -8.28
C ARG A 25 -21.16 9.24 -7.97
N PHE A 26 -21.67 9.74 -6.87
CA PHE A 26 -22.99 9.42 -6.31
C PHE A 26 -23.19 7.95 -5.88
N TRP A 27 -22.16 7.09 -5.93
CA TRP A 27 -22.27 5.74 -5.41
C TRP A 27 -22.23 5.73 -3.88
N ARG A 28 -22.93 4.78 -3.27
CA ARG A 28 -22.78 4.47 -1.85
C ARG A 28 -21.37 4.02 -1.56
N HIS A 29 -20.87 4.33 -0.35
CA HIS A 29 -19.54 3.93 0.07
C HIS A 29 -19.31 2.42 -0.07
N GLU A 30 -20.25 1.61 0.42
CA GLU A 30 -20.19 0.15 0.40
C GLU A 30 -20.16 -0.40 -1.03
N ALA A 31 -20.88 0.24 -1.96
CA ALA A 31 -20.88 -0.16 -3.36
C ALA A 31 -19.52 0.10 -4.03
N ILE A 32 -18.86 1.21 -3.68
CA ILE A 32 -17.50 1.50 -4.15
C ILE A 32 -16.53 0.45 -3.61
N VAL A 33 -16.57 0.16 -2.30
CA VAL A 33 -15.68 -0.84 -1.68
C VAL A 33 -15.88 -2.21 -2.32
N ALA A 34 -17.15 -2.64 -2.51
CA ALA A 34 -17.45 -3.92 -3.13
C ALA A 34 -16.94 -4.04 -4.58
N ASP A 35 -17.04 -2.96 -5.37
CA ASP A 35 -16.50 -2.94 -6.73
C ASP A 35 -14.97 -2.98 -6.76
N LEU A 36 -14.31 -2.28 -5.82
CA LEU A 36 -12.86 -2.36 -5.66
C LEU A 36 -12.42 -3.76 -5.24
N ASP A 37 -13.09 -4.35 -4.25
CA ASP A 37 -12.75 -5.68 -3.70
C ASP A 37 -12.84 -6.79 -4.76
N ALA A 38 -13.76 -6.67 -5.69
CA ALA A 38 -13.89 -7.61 -6.81
C ALA A 38 -12.70 -7.59 -7.78
N ARG A 39 -11.82 -6.59 -7.70
CA ARG A 39 -10.75 -6.34 -8.67
C ARG A 39 -9.37 -6.12 -8.03
N ARG A 40 -9.26 -6.25 -6.67
CA ARG A 40 -7.97 -6.03 -6.00
C ARG A 40 -6.92 -6.99 -6.53
N HIS A 41 -5.75 -6.43 -6.75
CA HIS A 41 -4.55 -7.22 -7.04
C HIS A 41 -4.13 -8.02 -5.80
N PRO A 42 -3.51 -9.20 -5.97
CA PRO A 42 -3.16 -10.08 -4.85
C PRO A 42 -1.94 -9.63 -4.04
N PHE A 43 -1.31 -8.50 -4.37
CA PHE A 43 -0.20 -8.00 -3.57
C PHE A 43 -0.66 -7.17 -2.37
N HIS A 44 0.11 -7.22 -1.32
CA HIS A 44 -0.08 -6.47 -0.09
C HIS A 44 1.01 -5.40 0.08
N VAL A 45 0.73 -4.41 0.90
CA VAL A 45 1.69 -3.38 1.29
C VAL A 45 1.83 -3.38 2.80
N ALA A 46 3.05 -3.38 3.32
CA ALA A 46 3.32 -3.29 4.74
C ALA A 46 4.25 -2.11 5.04
N VAL A 47 4.02 -1.43 6.15
CA VAL A 47 4.84 -0.28 6.58
C VAL A 47 5.17 -0.42 8.06
N GLU A 48 6.47 -0.33 8.40
CA GLU A 48 6.90 -0.21 9.79
C GLU A 48 6.56 1.17 10.36
N ASN A 49 5.94 1.21 11.53
CA ASN A 49 5.49 2.44 12.22
C ASN A 49 5.92 2.42 13.68
N TRP A 50 7.23 2.50 13.95
CA TRP A 50 7.79 2.55 15.30
C TRP A 50 7.90 3.97 15.83
N GLU A 51 8.21 4.92 14.94
CA GLU A 51 8.19 6.36 15.18
C GLU A 51 7.09 6.98 14.32
N HIS A 52 6.53 8.09 14.69
CA HIS A 52 5.40 8.67 13.95
C HIS A 52 5.82 9.09 12.52
N ASP A 53 5.46 8.28 11.52
CA ASP A 53 5.81 8.51 10.11
C ASP A 53 4.68 9.27 9.37
N LEU A 54 5.04 10.41 8.77
CA LEU A 54 4.12 11.23 7.99
C LEU A 54 3.78 10.61 6.62
N ASN A 55 4.61 9.70 6.12
CA ASN A 55 4.45 9.10 4.79
C ASN A 55 3.38 8.01 4.72
N ILE A 56 3.01 7.40 5.86
CA ILE A 56 2.07 6.26 5.90
C ILE A 56 0.76 6.61 5.20
N GLY A 57 0.21 7.79 5.42
CA GLY A 57 -1.00 8.24 4.73
C GLY A 57 -0.86 8.22 3.21
N THR A 58 0.28 8.67 2.69
CA THR A 58 0.56 8.66 1.25
C THR A 58 0.76 7.24 0.73
N VAL A 59 1.39 6.35 1.51
CA VAL A 59 1.50 4.92 1.15
C VAL A 59 0.13 4.27 1.05
N VAL A 60 -0.79 4.54 1.99
CA VAL A 60 -2.18 4.07 1.93
C VAL A 60 -2.90 4.59 0.67
N ARG A 61 -2.68 5.86 0.33
CA ARG A 61 -3.24 6.45 -0.90
C ARG A 61 -2.68 5.77 -2.16
N ASN A 62 -1.38 5.51 -2.20
CA ASN A 62 -0.75 4.80 -3.31
C ASN A 62 -1.30 3.37 -3.41
N ALA A 63 -1.43 2.65 -2.28
CA ALA A 63 -2.00 1.30 -2.26
C ALA A 63 -3.44 1.26 -2.79
N ASN A 64 -4.25 2.28 -2.46
CA ASN A 64 -5.58 2.42 -3.05
C ASN A 64 -5.53 2.70 -4.56
N ALA A 65 -4.61 3.57 -5.01
CA ALA A 65 -4.46 3.90 -6.43
C ALA A 65 -4.01 2.70 -7.28
N PHE A 66 -3.13 1.85 -6.73
CA PHE A 66 -2.65 0.62 -7.37
C PHE A 66 -3.45 -0.62 -6.99
N LEU A 67 -4.58 -0.45 -6.33
CA LEU A 67 -5.55 -1.50 -6.01
C LEU A 67 -4.96 -2.69 -5.24
N ALA A 68 -4.02 -2.44 -4.32
CA ALA A 68 -3.45 -3.44 -3.44
C ALA A 68 -4.52 -4.16 -2.61
N ALA A 69 -4.34 -5.45 -2.31
CA ALA A 69 -5.28 -6.24 -1.51
C ALA A 69 -5.53 -5.61 -0.13
N GLU A 70 -4.48 -5.32 0.61
CA GLU A 70 -4.57 -4.77 1.96
C GLU A 70 -3.28 -4.01 2.32
N VAL A 71 -3.39 -3.01 3.20
CA VAL A 71 -2.24 -2.32 3.80
C VAL A 71 -2.08 -2.76 5.24
N HIS A 72 -0.86 -3.11 5.64
CA HIS A 72 -0.49 -3.57 6.98
C HIS A 72 0.35 -2.50 7.68
N ILE A 73 -0.15 -1.97 8.78
CA ILE A 73 0.60 -1.06 9.65
C ILE A 73 1.24 -1.89 10.76
N VAL A 74 2.56 -1.97 10.77
CA VAL A 74 3.34 -2.78 11.72
C VAL A 74 3.96 -1.89 12.79
N GLY A 75 3.61 -2.09 14.05
CA GLY A 75 4.05 -1.29 15.18
C GLY A 75 2.96 -0.42 15.78
N ARG A 76 3.15 0.88 15.89
CA ARG A 76 2.15 1.78 16.48
C ARG A 76 0.86 1.80 15.66
N ARG A 77 -0.28 1.73 16.34
CA ARG A 77 -1.61 1.73 15.70
C ARG A 77 -1.97 3.09 15.09
N ARG A 78 -1.52 4.18 15.70
CA ARG A 78 -1.79 5.54 15.22
C ARG A 78 -0.82 5.91 14.12
N TRP A 79 -1.32 6.46 13.03
CA TRP A 79 -0.56 7.00 11.92
C TRP A 79 -1.24 8.27 11.39
N ASN A 80 -0.49 9.10 10.66
CA ASN A 80 -1.00 10.34 10.09
C ASN A 80 -1.83 10.06 8.83
N ARG A 81 -3.15 10.29 8.91
CA ARG A 81 -4.08 10.08 7.81
C ARG A 81 -4.13 11.22 6.78
N ARG A 82 -3.48 12.38 7.04
CA ARG A 82 -3.54 13.53 6.14
C ARG A 82 -3.12 13.17 4.71
N GLY A 83 -2.03 12.42 4.55
CA GLY A 83 -1.53 11.98 3.24
C GLY A 83 -2.47 11.03 2.51
N ALA A 84 -3.34 10.34 3.20
CA ALA A 84 -4.30 9.42 2.60
C ALA A 84 -5.41 10.15 1.81
N MET A 85 -5.65 11.44 2.07
CA MET A 85 -6.68 12.22 1.38
C MET A 85 -8.02 11.48 1.32
N VAL A 86 -8.41 10.87 2.46
CA VAL A 86 -9.65 10.11 2.67
C VAL A 86 -9.71 8.75 1.94
N THR A 87 -8.69 8.36 1.18
CA THR A 87 -8.69 7.07 0.45
C THR A 87 -8.58 5.85 1.39
N ASP A 88 -8.16 6.06 2.64
CA ASP A 88 -8.18 5.04 3.69
C ASP A 88 -9.58 4.50 4.02
N ARG A 89 -10.64 5.17 3.56
CA ARG A 89 -12.02 4.67 3.64
C ARG A 89 -12.32 3.58 2.61
N TYR A 90 -11.60 3.57 1.50
CA TYR A 90 -11.78 2.62 0.39
C TYR A 90 -10.71 1.54 0.36
N GLN A 91 -9.70 1.62 1.24
CA GLN A 91 -8.61 0.67 1.34
C GLN A 91 -8.70 -0.12 2.64
N HIS A 92 -8.49 -1.44 2.57
CA HIS A 92 -8.37 -2.27 3.76
C HIS A 92 -7.06 -1.97 4.47
N VAL A 93 -7.13 -1.59 5.75
CA VAL A 93 -5.96 -1.28 6.57
C VAL A 93 -5.98 -2.14 7.82
N ARG A 94 -5.00 -3.03 7.96
CA ARG A 94 -4.82 -3.93 9.09
C ARG A 94 -3.67 -3.45 9.98
N HIS A 95 -3.82 -3.60 11.27
CA HIS A 95 -2.79 -3.29 12.24
C HIS A 95 -2.18 -4.56 12.84
N HIS A 96 -0.85 -4.58 12.91
CA HIS A 96 -0.07 -5.58 13.63
C HIS A 96 0.77 -4.89 14.70
N ALA A 97 0.60 -5.27 15.97
CA ALA A 97 1.32 -4.63 17.07
C ALA A 97 2.84 -4.87 17.02
N THR A 98 3.27 -5.97 16.39
CA THR A 98 4.67 -6.36 16.25
C THR A 98 4.96 -6.91 14.85
N LEU A 99 6.23 -6.89 14.46
CA LEU A 99 6.68 -7.53 13.23
C LEU A 99 6.42 -9.05 13.24
N ALA A 100 6.56 -9.70 14.41
CA ALA A 100 6.26 -11.14 14.55
C ALA A 100 4.79 -11.45 14.26
N ALA A 101 3.85 -10.58 14.67
CA ALA A 101 2.43 -10.73 14.35
C ALA A 101 2.15 -10.58 12.84
N PHE A 102 2.86 -9.68 12.17
CA PHE A 102 2.80 -9.56 10.71
C PHE A 102 3.42 -10.79 10.02
N ALA A 103 4.58 -11.26 10.48
CA ALA A 103 5.24 -12.45 9.95
C ALA A 103 4.35 -13.70 10.08
N ALA A 104 3.70 -13.89 11.23
CA ALA A 104 2.73 -14.98 11.42
C ALA A 104 1.57 -14.89 10.42
N TRP A 105 0.99 -13.69 10.25
CA TRP A 105 -0.07 -13.44 9.27
C TRP A 105 0.37 -13.78 7.83
N ALA A 106 1.59 -13.38 7.45
CA ALA A 106 2.16 -13.64 6.13
C ALA A 106 2.41 -15.15 5.91
N GLY A 107 3.01 -15.82 6.91
CA GLY A 107 3.28 -17.25 6.86
C GLY A 107 2.03 -18.12 6.79
N GLU A 108 0.97 -17.79 7.58
CA GLU A 108 -0.32 -18.50 7.53
C GLU A 108 -1.00 -18.44 6.15
N ARG A 109 -0.62 -17.48 5.31
CA ARG A 109 -1.24 -17.21 3.99
C ARG A 109 -0.31 -17.46 2.82
N ASP A 110 0.89 -17.97 3.08
CA ASP A 110 1.96 -18.17 2.08
C ASP A 110 2.22 -16.90 1.25
N VAL A 111 2.29 -15.74 1.94
CA VAL A 111 2.61 -14.44 1.33
C VAL A 111 4.08 -14.12 1.56
N PRO A 112 4.96 -14.25 0.55
CA PRO A 112 6.36 -13.87 0.68
C PRO A 112 6.48 -12.35 0.94
N VAL A 113 7.35 -11.99 1.89
CA VAL A 113 7.62 -10.60 2.24
C VAL A 113 8.83 -10.12 1.44
N ILE A 114 8.67 -9.04 0.71
CA ILE A 114 9.72 -8.39 -0.08
C ILE A 114 10.03 -7.04 0.56
N GLY A 115 11.24 -6.89 1.09
CA GLY A 115 11.68 -5.62 1.65
C GLY A 115 12.01 -4.61 0.54
N ILE A 116 11.62 -3.35 0.71
CA ILE A 116 11.97 -2.27 -0.21
C ILE A 116 12.85 -1.27 0.54
N ASP A 117 14.13 -1.29 0.24
CA ASP A 117 15.12 -0.39 0.88
C ASP A 117 16.41 -0.30 0.03
N ASN A 118 17.10 0.84 0.11
CA ASN A 118 18.34 1.08 -0.61
C ASN A 118 19.58 0.68 0.22
N LEU A 119 19.69 -0.62 0.49
CA LEU A 119 20.75 -1.20 1.31
C LEU A 119 21.88 -1.78 0.46
N PRO A 120 23.13 -1.83 0.99
CA PRO A 120 24.19 -2.59 0.36
C PRO A 120 23.80 -4.06 0.15
N GLY A 121 23.94 -4.55 -1.08
CA GLY A 121 23.58 -5.92 -1.44
C GLY A 121 22.10 -6.13 -1.81
N ALA A 122 21.25 -5.09 -1.74
CA ALA A 122 19.89 -5.16 -2.25
C ALA A 122 19.88 -5.38 -3.78
N LEU A 123 18.94 -6.18 -4.24
CA LEU A 123 18.75 -6.43 -5.67
C LEU A 123 17.99 -5.28 -6.33
N ALA A 124 18.23 -5.01 -7.61
CA ALA A 124 17.48 -3.98 -8.30
C ALA A 124 16.03 -4.44 -8.56
N ILE A 125 15.05 -3.63 -8.16
CA ILE A 125 13.63 -3.98 -8.25
C ILE A 125 13.20 -4.28 -9.69
N ASP A 126 13.76 -3.56 -10.65
CA ASP A 126 13.47 -3.72 -12.08
C ASP A 126 14.08 -4.99 -12.71
N SER A 127 14.97 -5.68 -11.99
CA SER A 127 15.61 -6.93 -12.42
C SER A 127 15.13 -8.15 -11.63
N TYR A 128 14.42 -7.94 -10.51
CA TYR A 128 13.93 -9.02 -9.66
C TYR A 128 12.55 -9.48 -10.14
N GLU A 129 12.33 -10.77 -10.23
CA GLU A 129 11.04 -11.35 -10.56
C GLU A 129 10.09 -11.27 -9.34
N LEU A 130 9.31 -10.20 -9.27
CA LEU A 130 8.34 -9.98 -8.20
C LEU A 130 7.26 -11.07 -8.27
N PRO A 131 6.99 -11.79 -7.16
CA PRO A 131 5.87 -12.73 -7.14
C PRO A 131 4.53 -12.01 -7.33
N GLU A 132 3.59 -12.66 -8.00
CA GLU A 132 2.23 -12.13 -8.17
C GLU A 132 1.58 -11.89 -6.80
N ARG A 133 1.68 -12.85 -5.89
CA ARG A 133 1.25 -12.70 -4.50
C ARG A 133 2.46 -12.42 -3.62
N CYS A 134 2.53 -11.23 -3.06
CA CYS A 134 3.60 -10.83 -2.15
C CYS A 134 3.17 -9.68 -1.23
N ALA A 135 3.97 -9.38 -0.21
CA ALA A 135 3.84 -8.19 0.61
C ALA A 135 5.08 -7.31 0.44
N LEU A 136 4.89 -6.11 -0.13
CA LEU A 136 5.94 -5.10 -0.25
C LEU A 136 6.08 -4.39 1.10
N LEU A 137 7.18 -4.63 1.80
CA LEU A 137 7.45 -4.08 3.14
C LEU A 137 8.38 -2.87 3.04
N PHE A 138 7.90 -1.74 3.55
CA PHE A 138 8.63 -0.48 3.63
C PHE A 138 9.05 -0.18 5.07
N GLY A 139 10.29 0.27 5.23
CA GLY A 139 10.81 0.76 6.50
C GLY A 139 10.35 2.17 6.83
N GLN A 140 10.79 2.67 7.97
CA GLN A 140 10.55 4.04 8.42
C GLN A 140 11.40 5.04 7.62
N GLU A 141 10.92 6.27 7.56
CA GLU A 141 11.74 7.37 7.05
C GLU A 141 12.96 7.58 7.96
N GLY A 142 14.14 7.66 7.37
CA GLY A 142 15.43 7.78 8.06
C GLY A 142 16.08 6.43 8.33
N PRO A 143 15.62 5.61 9.30
CA PRO A 143 16.25 4.31 9.61
C PRO A 143 16.11 3.26 8.52
N GLY A 144 15.07 3.35 7.67
CA GLY A 144 14.74 2.30 6.70
C GLY A 144 14.13 1.06 7.36
N LEU A 145 14.32 -0.11 6.75
CA LEU A 145 13.88 -1.39 7.29
C LEU A 145 14.65 -1.76 8.55
N SER A 146 13.92 -2.15 9.60
CA SER A 146 14.54 -2.69 10.82
C SER A 146 15.35 -3.96 10.52
N PRO A 147 16.36 -4.32 11.35
CA PRO A 147 17.10 -5.57 11.16
C PRO A 147 16.18 -6.79 11.09
N ALA A 148 15.18 -6.88 11.95
CA ALA A 148 14.22 -7.97 11.95
C ALA A 148 13.34 -8.01 10.68
N ALA A 149 12.99 -6.84 10.12
CA ALA A 149 12.26 -6.75 8.85
C ALA A 149 13.10 -7.25 7.67
N ARG A 150 14.42 -6.99 7.70
CA ARG A 150 15.36 -7.49 6.68
C ARG A 150 15.51 -9.01 6.75
N GLU A 151 15.56 -9.58 7.96
CA GLU A 151 15.61 -11.02 8.19
C GLU A 151 14.32 -11.73 7.79
N LEU A 152 13.17 -11.07 7.95
CA LEU A 152 11.87 -11.60 7.54
C LEU A 152 11.73 -11.63 6.01
N ALA A 153 12.31 -10.66 5.31
CA ALA A 153 12.15 -10.51 3.86
C ALA A 153 12.90 -11.63 3.12
N VAL A 154 12.23 -12.29 2.18
CA VAL A 154 12.85 -13.28 1.29
C VAL A 154 13.83 -12.64 0.31
N ALA A 155 13.66 -11.35 0.02
CA ALA A 155 14.57 -10.51 -0.72
C ALA A 155 14.41 -9.05 -0.28
N VAL A 156 15.50 -8.27 -0.36
CA VAL A 156 15.45 -6.81 -0.24
C VAL A 156 15.75 -6.20 -1.60
N LEU A 157 14.87 -5.34 -2.05
CA LEU A 157 14.96 -4.72 -3.37
C LEU A 157 15.20 -3.23 -3.26
N ALA A 158 16.08 -2.71 -4.10
CA ALA A 158 16.40 -1.31 -4.21
C ALA A 158 15.86 -0.69 -5.50
N ILE A 159 15.37 0.54 -5.39
CA ILE A 159 15.10 1.40 -6.53
C ILE A 159 16.42 2.08 -6.90
N ARG A 160 16.90 1.85 -8.12
CA ARG A 160 18.18 2.42 -8.59
C ARG A 160 18.15 3.94 -8.56
N GLN A 161 19.16 4.53 -7.96
CA GLN A 161 19.35 5.97 -7.82
C GLN A 161 20.70 6.37 -8.41
N PHE A 162 20.77 7.48 -9.12
CA PHE A 162 21.96 7.93 -9.84
C PHE A 162 22.44 9.32 -9.37
N GLY A 163 21.73 9.92 -8.44
CA GLY A 163 22.06 11.25 -7.90
C GLY A 163 22.89 11.18 -6.62
N SER A 164 23.04 12.31 -5.96
CA SER A 164 23.78 12.46 -4.71
C SER A 164 22.99 12.13 -3.44
N THR A 165 21.68 11.92 -3.55
CA THR A 165 20.85 11.61 -2.38
C THR A 165 21.05 10.16 -1.93
N ARG A 166 20.99 9.94 -0.62
CA ARG A 166 21.07 8.58 -0.03
C ARG A 166 19.85 7.74 -0.32
N SER A 167 18.67 8.38 -0.29
CA SER A 167 17.39 7.71 -0.45
C SER A 167 16.36 8.70 -1.02
N ILE A 168 15.35 8.17 -1.67
CA ILE A 168 14.14 8.89 -2.02
C ILE A 168 13.12 8.78 -0.88
N ASN A 169 12.14 9.67 -0.88
CA ASN A 169 11.05 9.65 0.08
C ASN A 169 10.33 8.29 0.08
N ALA A 170 9.99 7.77 1.25
CA ALA A 170 9.39 6.43 1.42
C ALA A 170 8.04 6.28 0.67
N ALA A 171 7.22 7.34 0.62
CA ALA A 171 5.98 7.32 -0.14
C ALA A 171 6.23 7.31 -1.65
N ALA A 172 7.26 8.00 -2.14
CA ALA A 172 7.68 7.92 -3.54
C ALA A 172 8.20 6.51 -3.87
N ALA A 173 9.02 5.93 -3.02
CA ALA A 173 9.49 4.55 -3.17
C ALA A 173 8.33 3.56 -3.22
N SER A 174 7.30 3.75 -2.38
CA SER A 174 6.12 2.89 -2.38
C SER A 174 5.34 2.95 -3.70
N ALA A 175 5.19 4.15 -4.27
CA ALA A 175 4.52 4.31 -5.57
C ALA A 175 5.29 3.62 -6.69
N ILE A 176 6.62 3.75 -6.72
CA ILE A 176 7.48 3.11 -7.73
C ILE A 176 7.41 1.58 -7.61
N ALA A 177 7.51 1.04 -6.39
CA ALA A 177 7.47 -0.41 -6.17
C ALA A 177 6.11 -1.02 -6.55
N MET A 178 5.00 -0.37 -6.20
CA MET A 178 3.66 -0.82 -6.59
C MET A 178 3.44 -0.70 -8.09
N HIS A 179 3.91 0.39 -8.72
CA HIS A 179 3.85 0.55 -10.17
C HIS A 179 4.66 -0.53 -10.89
N GLU A 180 5.84 -0.89 -10.37
CA GLU A 180 6.66 -1.96 -10.94
C GLU A 180 5.96 -3.31 -10.85
N TRP A 181 5.25 -3.58 -9.74
CA TRP A 181 4.43 -4.78 -9.61
C TRP A 181 3.31 -4.79 -10.67
N VAL A 182 2.52 -3.70 -10.78
CA VAL A 182 1.42 -3.58 -11.76
C VAL A 182 1.94 -3.74 -13.19
N ARG A 183 3.04 -3.06 -13.53
CA ARG A 183 3.66 -3.14 -14.87
C ARG A 183 3.99 -4.58 -15.27
N ARG A 184 4.27 -5.46 -14.31
CA ARG A 184 4.63 -6.86 -14.58
C ARG A 184 3.46 -7.81 -14.65
N HIS A 185 2.43 -7.57 -13.84
CA HIS A 185 1.36 -8.53 -13.61
C HIS A 185 0.01 -8.11 -14.22
N ASP A 186 -0.18 -6.81 -14.43
CA ASP A 186 -1.38 -6.29 -15.07
C ASP A 186 -1.02 -5.83 -16.49
N ALA A 187 -1.41 -6.61 -17.48
CA ALA A 187 -1.22 -6.22 -18.89
C ALA A 187 -2.19 -5.08 -19.19
N ILE A 188 -1.65 -3.87 -19.32
CA ILE A 188 -2.37 -2.68 -19.81
C ILE A 188 -2.73 -2.87 -21.27
#